data_b02b320cc4e28e5177835f6561847c74
#
_entry.id   b02b320cc4e28e5177835f6561847c74
#
_cell.length_a   1.000
_cell.length_b   1.000
_cell.length_c   1.000
_cell.angle_alpha   90.00
_cell.angle_beta   90.00
_cell.angle_gamma   90.00
#
_symmetry.space_group_name_H-M   'P 1'
#
loop_
_entity.id
_entity.type
_entity.pdbx_description
1 polymer ?
#
loop_
_entity_poly.entity_id
_entity_poly.type
_entity_poly.pdbx_seq_one_letter_code
_entity_poly.pdbx_strand_id
1 'polypeptide(L)'
;MRFFDFFAGIGGFRLGMEMAGHECVGHCEIDKYANMSYEAMHHPKESEVFFNDIRTITAADMPECECYCFGFPCQAFSIAGRRRGFADTRGTLFFEVMRLAKERQPQILFGENVAGLLNHEGGVTFGIIISAMAELGYSVEWQVLDSQNFGVPQHRERVFIIGHLGGRGAGKVFPIRGNDKKADELQGCDFRKRVTSNALHAQCLDGVGTYVATDRQTDRQTDRQTDRQTDRQTDRQTFLKVNGYHKL
;
A
#
# COMPACT_ATOMS: atom_id res chain seq x y z
N MET A 1 -13.59 1.37 15.72
CA MET A 1 -13.39 0.33 14.69
C MET A 1 -12.75 -0.88 15.33
N ARG A 2 -13.04 -2.07 14.79
CA ARG A 2 -12.29 -3.27 15.11
C ARG A 2 -11.14 -3.40 14.12
N PHE A 3 -9.95 -3.78 14.59
CA PHE A 3 -8.77 -3.91 13.76
C PHE A 3 -8.03 -5.22 14.01
N PHE A 4 -7.28 -5.68 12.99
CA PHE A 4 -6.37 -6.80 13.06
C PHE A 4 -4.93 -6.31 12.86
N ASP A 5 -3.97 -6.80 13.68
CA ASP A 5 -2.57 -6.36 13.69
C ASP A 5 -1.66 -7.42 13.06
N PHE A 6 -1.20 -7.20 11.82
CA PHE A 6 -0.26 -8.09 11.12
C PHE A 6 1.18 -7.65 11.36
N PHE A 7 2.07 -8.62 11.51
CA PHE A 7 3.48 -8.40 11.85
C PHE A 7 3.61 -7.57 13.12
N ALA A 8 2.82 -7.97 14.10
CA ALA A 8 2.50 -7.15 15.27
C ALA A 8 3.73 -6.77 16.11
N GLY A 9 4.82 -7.56 16.05
CA GLY A 9 5.98 -7.35 16.87
C GLY A 9 5.61 -7.34 18.34
N ILE A 10 5.90 -6.26 19.03
CA ILE A 10 5.49 -6.05 20.44
C ILE A 10 4.17 -5.27 20.55
N GLY A 11 3.43 -5.01 19.45
CA GLY A 11 2.11 -4.39 19.48
C GLY A 11 2.10 -2.87 19.44
N GLY A 12 2.99 -2.25 18.67
CA GLY A 12 3.00 -0.80 18.50
C GLY A 12 1.71 -0.24 17.89
N PHE A 13 1.18 -0.88 16.85
CA PHE A 13 -0.12 -0.53 16.26
C PHE A 13 -1.24 -0.75 17.27
N ARG A 14 -1.25 -1.90 17.94
CA ARG A 14 -2.26 -2.19 18.96
C ARG A 14 -2.34 -1.10 19.99
N LEU A 15 -1.20 -0.74 20.60
CA LEU A 15 -1.17 0.31 21.62
C LEU A 15 -1.77 1.62 21.11
N GLY A 16 -1.35 2.09 19.93
CA GLY A 16 -1.85 3.34 19.35
C GLY A 16 -3.33 3.29 19.03
N MET A 17 -3.81 2.20 18.45
CA MET A 17 -5.21 2.02 18.08
C MET A 17 -6.12 1.91 19.31
N GLU A 18 -5.71 1.16 20.34
CA GLU A 18 -6.49 1.07 21.60
C GLU A 18 -6.53 2.39 22.36
N MET A 19 -5.44 3.16 22.38
CA MET A 19 -5.42 4.51 22.95
C MET A 19 -6.39 5.46 22.21
N ALA A 20 -6.63 5.22 20.91
CA ALA A 20 -7.63 5.95 20.12
C ALA A 20 -9.06 5.38 20.25
N GLY A 21 -9.30 4.40 21.14
CA GLY A 21 -10.61 3.81 21.40
C GLY A 21 -11.05 2.76 20.39
N HIS A 22 -10.10 2.14 19.67
CA HIS A 22 -10.38 1.03 18.75
C HIS A 22 -10.18 -0.31 19.44
N GLU A 23 -10.74 -1.39 18.88
CA GLU A 23 -10.71 -2.73 19.47
C GLU A 23 -9.88 -3.67 18.61
N CYS A 24 -8.87 -4.32 19.23
CA CYS A 24 -8.11 -5.39 18.60
C CYS A 24 -8.95 -6.67 18.56
N VAL A 25 -9.04 -7.32 17.40
CA VAL A 25 -9.74 -8.61 17.25
C VAL A 25 -8.79 -9.79 17.04
N GLY A 26 -7.49 -9.50 16.88
CA GLY A 26 -6.46 -10.50 16.74
C GLY A 26 -5.16 -9.95 16.17
N HIS A 27 -4.14 -10.79 16.15
CA HIS A 27 -2.83 -10.42 15.62
C HIS A 27 -2.13 -11.61 14.95
N CYS A 28 -1.10 -11.27 14.15
CA CYS A 28 -0.22 -12.24 13.51
C CYS A 28 1.25 -11.84 13.74
N GLU A 29 2.04 -12.75 14.36
CA GLU A 29 3.46 -12.54 14.61
C GLU A 29 4.22 -13.87 14.57
N ILE A 30 5.25 -13.94 13.71
CA ILE A 30 6.04 -15.18 13.53
C ILE A 30 7.16 -15.33 14.56
N ASP A 31 7.68 -14.22 15.08
CA ASP A 31 8.73 -14.25 16.08
C ASP A 31 8.15 -14.60 17.46
N LYS A 32 8.58 -15.73 17.99
CA LYS A 32 8.11 -16.24 19.27
C LYS A 32 8.34 -15.27 20.43
N TYR A 33 9.49 -14.58 20.45
CA TYR A 33 9.85 -13.70 21.56
C TYR A 33 9.11 -12.36 21.47
N ALA A 34 8.91 -11.86 20.25
CA ALA A 34 8.05 -10.71 20.02
C ALA A 34 6.63 -11.00 20.48
N ASN A 35 6.06 -12.17 20.11
CA ASN A 35 4.72 -12.58 20.53
C ASN A 35 4.62 -12.73 22.06
N MET A 36 5.59 -13.35 22.72
CA MET A 36 5.61 -13.42 24.19
C MET A 36 5.59 -12.03 24.85
N SER A 37 6.31 -11.07 24.28
CA SER A 37 6.28 -9.67 24.75
C SER A 37 4.94 -9.02 24.49
N TYR A 38 4.34 -9.26 23.32
CA TYR A 38 3.00 -8.78 22.95
C TYR A 38 1.95 -9.26 23.95
N GLU A 39 1.91 -10.56 24.23
CA GLU A 39 0.97 -11.18 25.20
C GLU A 39 1.15 -10.59 26.60
N ALA A 40 2.41 -10.43 27.05
CA ALA A 40 2.70 -9.89 28.38
C ALA A 40 2.33 -8.40 28.52
N MET A 41 2.39 -7.62 27.44
CA MET A 41 2.07 -6.20 27.45
C MET A 41 0.59 -5.90 27.27
N HIS A 42 -0.07 -6.66 26.42
CA HIS A 42 -1.43 -6.33 25.97
C HIS A 42 -2.53 -7.22 26.57
N HIS A 43 -2.15 -8.35 27.15
CA HIS A 43 -3.11 -9.30 27.73
C HIS A 43 -4.29 -9.60 26.80
N PRO A 44 -4.06 -10.20 25.60
CA PRO A 44 -5.13 -10.46 24.64
C PRO A 44 -6.32 -11.20 25.27
N LYS A 45 -7.53 -10.84 24.87
CA LYS A 45 -8.76 -11.52 25.32
C LYS A 45 -8.82 -12.93 24.71
N GLU A 46 -9.49 -13.85 25.35
CA GLU A 46 -9.74 -15.22 24.81
C GLU A 46 -10.50 -15.21 23.48
N SER A 47 -11.24 -14.13 23.20
CA SER A 47 -11.97 -13.95 21.93
C SER A 47 -11.10 -13.44 20.77
N GLU A 48 -9.89 -12.98 21.04
CA GLU A 48 -8.96 -12.53 20.02
C GLU A 48 -8.27 -13.73 19.35
N VAL A 49 -8.13 -13.67 18.02
CA VAL A 49 -7.44 -14.75 17.29
C VAL A 49 -5.94 -14.45 17.16
N PHE A 50 -5.14 -15.50 17.27
CA PHE A 50 -3.70 -15.43 17.04
C PHE A 50 -3.30 -16.32 15.87
N PHE A 51 -2.47 -15.80 14.98
CA PHE A 51 -1.82 -16.56 13.93
C PHE A 51 -0.30 -16.39 13.97
N ASN A 52 0.42 -17.49 13.78
CA ASN A 52 1.88 -17.44 13.79
C ASN A 52 2.45 -16.99 12.43
N ASP A 53 1.85 -17.38 11.32
CA ASP A 53 2.37 -17.11 9.97
C ASP A 53 1.25 -16.67 9.03
N ILE A 54 1.35 -15.45 8.51
CA ILE A 54 0.36 -14.87 7.58
C ILE A 54 0.16 -15.71 6.32
N ARG A 55 1.16 -16.46 5.88
CA ARG A 55 1.10 -17.32 4.70
C ARG A 55 0.15 -18.50 4.85
N THR A 56 -0.16 -18.87 6.07
CA THR A 56 -1.09 -19.96 6.39
C THR A 56 -2.52 -19.50 6.58
N ILE A 57 -2.75 -18.18 6.70
CA ILE A 57 -4.08 -17.63 6.94
C ILE A 57 -4.88 -17.62 5.65
N THR A 58 -6.12 -18.13 5.71
CA THR A 58 -7.11 -17.94 4.63
C THR A 58 -8.06 -16.80 4.97
N ALA A 59 -8.76 -16.29 3.98
CA ALA A 59 -9.75 -15.23 4.23
C ALA A 59 -10.88 -15.70 5.15
N ALA A 60 -11.21 -16.98 5.15
CA ALA A 60 -12.22 -17.56 6.03
C ALA A 60 -11.80 -17.58 7.50
N ASP A 61 -10.50 -17.64 7.78
CA ASP A 61 -9.96 -17.64 9.15
C ASP A 61 -9.98 -16.24 9.78
N MET A 62 -10.07 -15.18 8.94
CA MET A 62 -10.01 -13.81 9.40
C MET A 62 -11.27 -13.39 10.16
N PRO A 63 -11.13 -12.81 11.35
CA PRO A 63 -12.27 -12.23 12.06
C PRO A 63 -12.82 -11.00 11.30
N GLU A 64 -14.10 -10.70 11.56
CA GLU A 64 -14.72 -9.49 11.05
C GLU A 64 -14.04 -8.25 11.65
N CYS A 65 -13.47 -7.38 10.82
CA CYS A 65 -12.86 -6.11 11.25
C CYS A 65 -12.86 -5.08 10.12
N GLU A 66 -12.82 -3.82 10.49
CA GLU A 66 -12.85 -2.70 9.56
C GLU A 66 -11.46 -2.24 9.13
N CYS A 67 -10.41 -2.57 9.89
CA CYS A 67 -9.06 -2.07 9.65
C CYS A 67 -8.02 -3.20 9.72
N TYR A 68 -7.11 -3.23 8.76
CA TYR A 68 -5.88 -4.02 8.80
C TYR A 68 -4.70 -3.09 9.10
N CYS A 69 -4.05 -3.30 10.25
CA CYS A 69 -2.79 -2.66 10.62
C CYS A 69 -1.62 -3.58 10.25
N PHE A 70 -0.54 -3.05 9.65
CA PHE A 70 0.59 -3.89 9.25
C PHE A 70 1.89 -3.10 9.14
N GLY A 71 2.88 -3.50 9.96
CA GLY A 71 4.27 -3.07 9.88
C GLY A 71 5.10 -4.08 9.09
N PHE A 72 5.05 -4.06 7.77
CA PHE A 72 5.68 -5.09 6.94
C PHE A 72 7.19 -4.89 6.79
N PRO A 73 7.99 -5.98 6.77
CA PRO A 73 9.43 -5.86 6.58
C PRO A 73 9.76 -5.35 5.17
N CYS A 74 10.74 -4.46 5.08
CA CYS A 74 11.28 -3.95 3.82
C CYS A 74 12.19 -5.02 3.18
N GLN A 75 11.59 -6.11 2.69
CA GLN A 75 12.31 -7.11 1.91
C GLN A 75 12.32 -6.70 0.45
N ALA A 76 13.40 -7.04 -0.28
CA ALA A 76 13.56 -6.70 -1.68
C ALA A 76 12.34 -7.17 -2.50
N PHE A 77 11.61 -6.22 -3.05
CA PHE A 77 10.59 -6.48 -4.05
C PHE A 77 11.31 -6.91 -5.34
N SER A 78 11.31 -8.19 -5.64
CA SER A 78 11.99 -8.71 -6.82
C SER A 78 11.43 -8.08 -8.10
N ILE A 79 12.31 -7.49 -8.92
CA ILE A 79 11.97 -6.90 -10.23
C ILE A 79 11.36 -7.94 -11.18
N ALA A 80 11.59 -9.24 -10.94
CA ALA A 80 11.03 -10.33 -11.75
C ALA A 80 9.50 -10.42 -11.70
N GLY A 81 8.85 -9.95 -10.61
CA GLY A 81 7.39 -9.93 -10.48
C GLY A 81 6.67 -8.87 -11.32
N ARG A 82 7.39 -7.89 -11.90
CA ARG A 82 6.81 -6.77 -12.65
C ARG A 82 5.99 -7.14 -13.88
N ARG A 83 6.21 -8.31 -14.48
CA ARG A 83 5.60 -8.68 -15.78
C ARG A 83 4.35 -9.54 -15.67
N ARG A 84 3.99 -10.05 -14.49
CA ARG A 84 2.94 -11.07 -14.33
C ARG A 84 1.79 -10.69 -13.38
N GLY A 85 1.76 -9.45 -12.89
CA GLY A 85 0.68 -8.98 -12.02
C GLY A 85 0.64 -9.67 -10.64
N PHE A 86 -0.50 -9.63 -9.98
CA PHE A 86 -0.75 -10.17 -8.63
C PHE A 86 -0.37 -11.66 -8.45
N ALA A 87 -0.32 -12.43 -9.55
CA ALA A 87 -0.10 -13.87 -9.48
C ALA A 87 1.37 -14.28 -9.21
N ASP A 88 2.34 -13.40 -9.51
CA ASP A 88 3.78 -13.74 -9.45
C ASP A 88 4.55 -13.02 -8.32
N THR A 89 3.88 -12.17 -7.57
CA THR A 89 4.44 -11.48 -6.38
C THR A 89 4.32 -12.31 -5.10
N ARG A 90 4.01 -13.59 -5.23
CA ARG A 90 3.95 -14.57 -4.14
C ARG A 90 5.33 -14.72 -3.48
N GLY A 91 5.65 -13.86 -2.54
CA GLY A 91 6.92 -13.96 -1.83
C GLY A 91 7.24 -12.78 -0.93
N THR A 92 6.57 -11.66 -1.07
CA THR A 92 6.73 -10.57 -0.12
C THR A 92 5.53 -10.53 0.84
N LEU A 93 5.83 -10.34 2.11
CA LEU A 93 4.83 -10.36 3.18
C LEU A 93 3.75 -9.27 3.02
N PHE A 94 4.08 -8.15 2.36
CA PHE A 94 3.11 -7.14 1.98
C PHE A 94 1.98 -7.71 1.10
N PHE A 95 2.31 -8.56 0.12
CA PHE A 95 1.30 -9.12 -0.78
C PHE A 95 0.42 -10.17 -0.10
N GLU A 96 0.88 -10.78 0.99
CA GLU A 96 0.01 -11.65 1.80
C GLU A 96 -1.10 -10.82 2.49
N VAL A 97 -0.78 -9.61 2.98
CA VAL A 97 -1.83 -8.69 3.47
C VAL A 97 -2.78 -8.30 2.34
N MET A 98 -2.26 -7.98 1.15
CA MET A 98 -3.09 -7.63 -0.01
C MET A 98 -3.96 -8.81 -0.47
N ARG A 99 -3.48 -10.05 -0.38
CA ARG A 99 -4.26 -11.26 -0.67
C ARG A 99 -5.49 -11.36 0.24
N LEU A 100 -5.30 -11.20 1.54
CA LEU A 100 -6.40 -11.20 2.51
C LEU A 100 -7.33 -9.99 2.32
N ALA A 101 -6.76 -8.80 2.07
CA ALA A 101 -7.54 -7.59 1.84
C ALA A 101 -8.38 -7.66 0.56
N LYS A 102 -7.94 -8.40 -0.47
CA LYS A 102 -8.69 -8.60 -1.71
C LYS A 102 -10.02 -9.31 -1.46
N GLU A 103 -10.04 -10.29 -0.56
CA GLU A 103 -11.22 -11.11 -0.28
C GLU A 103 -12.09 -10.49 0.80
N ARG A 104 -11.49 -9.93 1.86
CA ARG A 104 -12.19 -9.40 3.04
C ARG A 104 -12.58 -7.94 2.93
N GLN A 105 -11.89 -7.17 2.09
CA GLN A 105 -12.13 -5.76 1.80
C GLN A 105 -12.33 -4.89 3.06
N PRO A 106 -11.37 -4.86 4.00
CA PRO A 106 -11.45 -3.96 5.14
C PRO A 106 -11.59 -2.52 4.68
N GLN A 107 -12.30 -1.68 5.43
CA GLN A 107 -12.51 -0.28 5.05
C GLN A 107 -11.20 0.51 5.02
N ILE A 108 -10.28 0.16 5.92
CA ILE A 108 -8.99 0.84 6.09
C ILE A 108 -7.85 -0.18 6.01
N LEU A 109 -6.81 0.20 5.26
CA LEU A 109 -5.49 -0.42 5.31
C LEU A 109 -4.53 0.57 5.96
N PHE A 110 -3.90 0.21 7.07
CA PHE A 110 -2.99 1.09 7.80
C PHE A 110 -1.61 0.46 7.88
N GLY A 111 -0.75 0.84 6.93
CA GLY A 111 0.62 0.35 6.79
C GLY A 111 1.67 1.26 7.42
N GLU A 112 2.77 0.67 7.90
CA GLU A 112 3.97 1.39 8.33
C GLU A 112 5.22 0.78 7.71
N ASN A 113 6.21 1.63 7.41
CA ASN A 113 7.53 1.18 6.99
C ASN A 113 8.60 2.25 7.28
N VAL A 114 9.87 1.92 7.05
CA VAL A 114 10.96 2.88 7.13
C VAL A 114 10.83 3.97 6.07
N ALA A 115 11.21 5.21 6.38
CA ALA A 115 11.13 6.34 5.43
C ALA A 115 11.91 6.07 4.13
N GLY A 116 13.00 5.29 4.20
CA GLY A 116 13.79 4.87 3.04
C GLY A 116 13.01 4.09 1.97
N LEU A 117 11.83 3.53 2.31
CA LEU A 117 10.95 2.86 1.35
C LEU A 117 10.54 3.78 0.18
N LEU A 118 10.35 5.07 0.45
CA LEU A 118 9.95 6.05 -0.56
C LEU A 118 10.99 6.19 -1.68
N ASN A 119 12.28 6.01 -1.36
CA ASN A 119 13.39 6.13 -2.31
C ASN A 119 13.96 4.77 -2.76
N HIS A 120 13.47 3.67 -2.21
CA HIS A 120 13.96 2.33 -2.54
C HIS A 120 13.80 2.06 -4.05
N GLU A 121 14.89 1.61 -4.68
CA GLU A 121 14.97 1.41 -6.15
C GLU A 121 14.50 2.66 -6.94
N GLY A 122 14.84 3.85 -6.46
CA GLY A 122 14.42 5.09 -7.09
C GLY A 122 12.91 5.36 -7.03
N GLY A 123 12.23 4.84 -6.00
CA GLY A 123 10.79 5.02 -5.75
C GLY A 123 9.91 3.93 -6.37
N VAL A 124 10.49 3.02 -7.11
CA VAL A 124 9.76 1.94 -7.81
C VAL A 124 9.04 1.04 -6.83
N THR A 125 9.69 0.64 -5.74
CA THR A 125 9.10 -0.22 -4.72
C THR A 125 7.85 0.41 -4.11
N PHE A 126 7.92 1.69 -3.77
CA PHE A 126 6.77 2.41 -3.23
C PHE A 126 5.64 2.52 -4.26
N GLY A 127 5.97 2.79 -5.52
CA GLY A 127 5.01 2.79 -6.62
C GLY A 127 4.26 1.46 -6.77
N ILE A 128 4.93 0.31 -6.59
CA ILE A 128 4.30 -1.02 -6.60
C ILE A 128 3.31 -1.17 -5.44
N ILE A 129 3.66 -0.72 -4.24
CA ILE A 129 2.80 -0.78 -3.06
C ILE A 129 1.51 0.01 -3.29
N ILE A 130 1.64 1.28 -3.74
CA ILE A 130 0.49 2.13 -4.02
C ILE A 130 -0.39 1.54 -5.13
N SER A 131 0.22 1.03 -6.20
CA SER A 131 -0.52 0.39 -7.30
C SER A 131 -1.28 -0.84 -6.84
N ALA A 132 -0.67 -1.70 -6.01
CA ALA A 132 -1.32 -2.89 -5.48
C ALA A 132 -2.54 -2.55 -4.61
N MET A 133 -2.44 -1.53 -3.75
CA MET A 133 -3.58 -1.07 -2.95
C MET A 133 -4.67 -0.46 -3.86
N ALA A 134 -4.28 0.34 -4.86
CA ALA A 134 -5.21 0.95 -5.80
C ALA A 134 -5.95 -0.09 -6.67
N GLU A 135 -5.29 -1.17 -7.08
CA GLU A 135 -5.90 -2.28 -7.81
C GLU A 135 -7.00 -2.99 -7.02
N LEU A 136 -6.92 -2.95 -5.69
CA LEU A 136 -7.95 -3.45 -4.79
C LEU A 136 -9.08 -2.44 -4.52
N GLY A 137 -9.00 -1.23 -5.09
CA GLY A 137 -10.02 -0.18 -4.96
C GLY A 137 -9.77 0.78 -3.80
N TYR A 138 -8.56 0.81 -3.24
CA TYR A 138 -8.22 1.77 -2.19
C TYR A 138 -7.67 3.06 -2.79
N SER A 139 -8.14 4.20 -2.30
CA SER A 139 -7.47 5.49 -2.41
C SER A 139 -6.45 5.61 -1.30
N VAL A 140 -5.22 6.01 -1.61
CA VAL A 140 -4.09 5.92 -0.68
C VAL A 140 -3.53 7.30 -0.38
N GLU A 141 -3.28 7.57 0.89
CA GLU A 141 -2.55 8.72 1.37
C GLU A 141 -1.39 8.28 2.26
N TRP A 142 -0.32 9.07 2.34
CA TRP A 142 0.86 8.74 3.15
C TRP A 142 1.55 9.99 3.67
N GLN A 143 2.26 9.83 4.78
CA GLN A 143 3.11 10.85 5.37
C GLN A 143 4.31 10.22 6.09
N VAL A 144 5.47 10.88 6.02
CA VAL A 144 6.60 10.55 6.90
C VAL A 144 6.44 11.31 8.20
N LEU A 145 6.48 10.59 9.31
CA LEU A 145 6.43 11.14 10.66
C LEU A 145 7.71 10.74 11.41
N ASP A 146 8.24 11.69 12.20
CA ASP A 146 9.37 11.46 13.08
C ASP A 146 8.92 11.46 14.53
N SER A 147 9.23 10.39 15.27
CA SER A 147 8.81 10.22 16.66
C SER A 147 9.23 11.36 17.58
N GLN A 148 10.37 12.02 17.30
CA GLN A 148 10.82 13.17 18.10
C GLN A 148 9.84 14.34 18.09
N ASN A 149 9.03 14.49 17.02
CA ASN A 149 8.02 15.55 16.90
C ASN A 149 6.74 15.24 17.70
N PHE A 150 6.68 14.05 18.31
CA PHE A 150 5.52 13.55 19.07
C PHE A 150 5.88 13.19 20.53
N GLY A 151 6.92 13.83 21.09
CA GLY A 151 7.27 13.71 22.50
C GLY A 151 8.16 12.52 22.85
N VAL A 152 8.67 11.79 21.86
CA VAL A 152 9.64 10.70 22.06
C VAL A 152 11.06 11.23 21.76
N PRO A 153 12.03 11.14 22.70
CA PRO A 153 13.39 11.67 22.50
C PRO A 153 14.24 10.74 21.60
N GLN A 154 13.70 10.33 20.48
CA GLN A 154 14.35 9.47 19.50
C GLN A 154 14.02 9.94 18.09
N HIS A 155 15.04 10.22 17.29
CA HIS A 155 14.87 10.43 15.85
C HIS A 155 14.57 9.10 15.18
N ARG A 156 13.30 8.92 14.76
CA ARG A 156 12.81 7.69 14.10
C ARG A 156 11.75 8.04 13.06
N GLU A 157 12.20 8.23 11.84
CA GLU A 157 11.30 8.49 10.72
C GLU A 157 10.64 7.21 10.21
N ARG A 158 9.32 7.30 10.00
CA ARG A 158 8.53 6.22 9.42
C ARG A 158 7.52 6.79 8.43
N VAL A 159 7.36 6.10 7.31
CA VAL A 159 6.25 6.38 6.41
C VAL A 159 5.03 5.60 6.90
N PHE A 160 3.95 6.34 7.12
CA PHE A 160 2.62 5.78 7.38
C PHE A 160 1.81 5.86 6.10
N ILE A 161 1.10 4.78 5.77
CA ILE A 161 0.36 4.62 4.52
C ILE A 161 -1.06 4.21 4.89
N ILE A 162 -2.05 5.01 4.44
CA ILE A 162 -3.45 4.72 4.73
C ILE A 162 -4.21 4.53 3.43
N GLY A 163 -4.82 3.36 3.27
CA GLY A 163 -5.74 3.06 2.17
C GLY A 163 -7.19 3.14 2.62
N HIS A 164 -8.00 3.84 1.86
CA HIS A 164 -9.44 4.00 2.10
C HIS A 164 -10.22 3.28 1.00
N LEU A 165 -10.99 2.27 1.35
CA LEU A 165 -11.78 1.51 0.38
C LEU A 165 -12.88 2.40 -0.25
N GLY A 166 -12.96 2.41 -1.58
CA GLY A 166 -13.90 3.23 -2.32
C GLY A 166 -13.69 4.74 -2.18
N GLY A 167 -12.49 5.17 -1.77
CA GLY A 167 -12.10 6.58 -1.68
C GLY A 167 -12.75 7.38 -0.56
N ARG A 168 -13.55 6.76 0.31
CA ARG A 168 -14.21 7.45 1.43
C ARG A 168 -13.20 7.84 2.50
N GLY A 169 -13.00 9.13 2.70
CA GLY A 169 -12.07 9.65 3.71
C GLY A 169 -10.66 9.92 3.22
N ALA A 170 -10.32 9.57 1.99
CA ALA A 170 -9.00 9.87 1.43
C ALA A 170 -8.70 11.39 1.45
N GLY A 171 -7.45 11.74 1.81
CA GLY A 171 -7.01 13.13 1.95
C GLY A 171 -7.53 13.84 3.21
N LYS A 172 -8.05 13.11 4.20
CA LYS A 172 -8.58 13.68 5.45
C LYS A 172 -7.73 13.37 6.68
N VAL A 173 -6.83 12.39 6.61
CA VAL A 173 -5.99 12.01 7.73
C VAL A 173 -4.71 12.83 7.74
N PHE A 174 -4.06 12.98 6.61
CA PHE A 174 -2.82 13.73 6.47
C PHE A 174 -3.07 15.14 5.89
N PRO A 175 -2.28 16.17 6.26
CA PRO A 175 -1.08 16.10 7.08
C PRO A 175 -1.35 16.13 8.60
N ILE A 176 -0.64 15.29 9.34
CA ILE A 176 -0.54 15.39 10.80
C ILE A 176 0.70 16.24 11.11
N ARG A 177 0.54 17.30 11.90
CA ARG A 177 1.62 18.19 12.30
C ARG A 177 2.07 17.86 13.73
N GLY A 178 3.38 17.62 13.90
CA GLY A 178 3.99 17.49 15.22
C GLY A 178 4.12 18.87 15.92
N ASN A 179 4.61 18.84 17.16
CA ASN A 179 4.77 20.04 17.98
C ASN A 179 5.91 20.97 17.52
N ASP A 180 6.74 20.60 16.55
CA ASP A 180 7.88 21.38 16.08
C ASP A 180 7.65 22.00 14.70
N LYS A 181 8.05 23.30 14.59
CA LYS A 181 8.00 24.12 13.39
C LYS A 181 8.95 23.62 12.24
N LYS A 182 9.76 22.59 12.48
CA LYS A 182 10.66 22.00 11.47
C LYS A 182 10.02 20.95 10.56
N ALA A 183 8.79 20.56 10.81
CA ALA A 183 8.07 19.61 9.94
C ALA A 183 7.79 20.18 8.52
N ASP A 184 7.95 21.48 8.34
CA ASP A 184 7.74 22.16 7.05
C ASP A 184 8.94 22.03 6.09
N GLU A 185 10.11 21.54 6.54
CA GLU A 185 11.35 21.48 5.72
C GLU A 185 11.62 20.13 5.05
N LEU A 186 10.82 19.11 5.27
CA LEU A 186 10.90 17.85 4.50
C LEU A 186 10.21 18.00 3.12
N GLN A 187 10.49 19.14 2.48
CA GLN A 187 10.11 19.41 1.10
C GLN A 187 10.98 18.58 0.15
N GLY A 188 10.33 17.83 -0.72
CA GLY A 188 10.94 17.51 -1.99
C GLY A 188 11.33 16.08 -2.28
N CYS A 189 10.49 15.10 -2.03
CA CYS A 189 10.48 13.92 -2.90
C CYS A 189 9.71 14.26 -4.16
N ASP A 190 10.41 14.71 -5.21
CA ASP A 190 9.84 15.00 -6.53
C ASP A 190 9.44 13.67 -7.21
N PHE A 191 8.36 13.08 -6.71
CA PHE A 191 7.76 11.85 -7.24
C PHE A 191 7.19 12.07 -8.65
N ARG A 192 6.96 13.34 -9.05
CA ARG A 192 6.36 13.69 -10.34
C ARG A 192 7.24 13.35 -11.55
N LYS A 193 8.57 13.25 -11.36
CA LYS A 193 9.50 13.05 -12.49
C LYS A 193 9.78 11.59 -12.84
N ARG A 194 9.38 10.60 -12.04
CA ARG A 194 9.82 9.21 -12.22
C ARG A 194 8.72 8.19 -12.51
N VAL A 195 7.46 8.55 -12.37
CA VAL A 195 6.34 7.69 -12.78
C VAL A 195 5.82 8.20 -14.11
N THR A 196 6.68 8.13 -15.13
CA THR A 196 6.27 8.34 -16.51
C THR A 196 5.65 7.07 -17.07
N SER A 197 4.46 7.25 -17.64
CA SER A 197 3.72 6.33 -18.49
C SER A 197 3.02 5.16 -17.81
N ASN A 198 2.03 5.44 -17.00
CA ASN A 198 0.69 4.84 -17.00
C ASN A 198 -0.07 5.35 -15.78
N ALA A 199 -0.84 6.39 -16.00
CA ALA A 199 -2.03 6.84 -15.24
C ALA A 199 -1.96 6.82 -13.69
N LEU A 200 -0.86 7.23 -13.06
CA LEU A 200 -0.78 7.48 -11.63
C LEU A 200 -0.74 9.00 -11.40
N HIS A 201 -1.89 9.64 -11.21
CA HIS A 201 -1.95 11.02 -10.69
C HIS A 201 -1.72 10.99 -9.18
N ALA A 202 -0.45 10.88 -8.77
CA ALA A 202 -0.07 11.10 -7.38
C ALA A 202 0.28 12.59 -7.18
N GLN A 203 -0.47 13.27 -6.35
CA GLN A 203 -0.11 14.61 -5.87
C GLN A 203 0.67 14.48 -4.58
N CYS A 204 1.97 14.81 -4.60
CA CYS A 204 2.80 14.92 -3.41
C CYS A 204 2.86 16.39 -3.02
N LEU A 205 2.34 16.74 -1.87
CA LEU A 205 2.48 18.05 -1.25
C LEU A 205 3.23 17.83 0.07
N ASP A 206 4.42 18.42 0.20
CA ASP A 206 5.20 18.52 1.45
C ASP A 206 5.46 17.20 2.20
N GLY A 207 5.93 16.15 1.50
CA GLY A 207 6.17 14.82 2.10
C GLY A 207 4.89 14.04 2.42
N VAL A 208 3.74 14.59 2.08
CA VAL A 208 2.41 13.99 2.13
C VAL A 208 1.96 13.70 0.71
N GLY A 209 1.41 12.53 0.47
CA GLY A 209 0.90 12.16 -0.84
C GLY A 209 -0.48 11.52 -0.75
N THR A 210 -1.26 11.72 -1.79
CA THR A 210 -2.58 11.10 -1.94
C THR A 210 -2.71 10.52 -3.34
N TYR A 211 -3.19 9.30 -3.42
CA TYR A 211 -3.62 8.64 -4.65
C TYR A 211 -5.12 8.36 -4.56
N VAL A 212 -5.87 8.78 -5.56
CA VAL A 212 -7.31 8.50 -5.66
C VAL A 212 -7.51 7.49 -6.78
N ALA A 213 -8.08 6.32 -6.45
CA ALA A 213 -8.48 5.34 -7.44
C ALA A 213 -9.65 5.92 -8.26
N THR A 214 -9.42 6.16 -9.55
CA THR A 214 -10.49 6.54 -10.49
C THR A 214 -11.21 5.30 -10.98
N ASP A 215 -12.53 5.42 -11.19
CA ASP A 215 -13.41 4.31 -11.56
C ASP A 215 -12.97 3.68 -12.90
N ARG A 216 -12.68 2.38 -12.90
CA ARG A 216 -12.06 1.62 -14.00
C ARG A 216 -12.88 1.55 -15.29
N GLN A 217 -14.09 2.11 -15.33
CA GLN A 217 -14.94 2.01 -16.52
C GLN A 217 -14.51 2.94 -17.67
N THR A 218 -13.89 4.09 -17.35
CA THR A 218 -13.44 5.06 -18.36
C THR A 218 -12.15 4.64 -19.06
N ASP A 219 -11.19 4.04 -18.33
CA ASP A 219 -9.87 3.70 -18.89
C ASP A 219 -9.93 2.50 -19.87
N ARG A 220 -10.81 1.51 -19.61
CA ARG A 220 -10.98 0.36 -20.52
C ARG A 220 -11.58 0.69 -21.88
N GLN A 221 -12.31 1.81 -22.00
CA GLN A 221 -12.83 2.26 -23.29
C GLN A 221 -11.77 2.98 -24.12
N THR A 222 -10.88 3.75 -23.45
CA THR A 222 -9.80 4.48 -24.12
C THR A 222 -8.73 3.53 -24.67
N ASP A 223 -8.30 2.55 -23.87
CA ASP A 223 -7.31 1.53 -24.30
C ASP A 223 -7.83 0.67 -25.46
N ARG A 224 -9.10 0.26 -25.44
CA ARG A 224 -9.70 -0.51 -26.54
C ARG A 224 -9.85 0.30 -27.84
N GLN A 225 -9.97 1.62 -27.76
CA GLN A 225 -10.00 2.47 -28.96
C GLN A 225 -8.61 2.71 -29.53
N THR A 226 -7.60 2.86 -28.67
CA THR A 226 -6.20 3.07 -29.08
C THR A 226 -5.63 1.81 -29.73
N ASP A 227 -5.84 0.62 -29.14
CA ASP A 227 -5.41 -0.67 -29.71
C ASP A 227 -6.07 -0.94 -31.06
N ARG A 228 -7.37 -0.67 -31.21
CA ARG A 228 -8.07 -0.85 -32.50
C ARG A 228 -7.59 0.13 -33.61
N GLN A 229 -7.10 1.30 -33.26
CA GLN A 229 -6.55 2.23 -34.24
C GLN A 229 -5.13 1.84 -34.65
N THR A 230 -4.32 1.34 -33.71
CA THR A 230 -2.95 0.91 -33.98
C THR A 230 -2.93 -0.37 -34.86
N ASP A 231 -3.78 -1.36 -34.56
CA ASP A 231 -3.91 -2.57 -35.38
C ASP A 231 -4.38 -2.28 -36.80
N ARG A 232 -5.36 -1.37 -36.97
CA ARG A 232 -5.81 -0.97 -38.31
C ARG A 232 -4.75 -0.22 -39.14
N GLN A 233 -3.87 0.53 -38.51
CA GLN A 233 -2.75 1.17 -39.23
C GLN A 233 -1.65 0.19 -39.61
N THR A 234 -1.34 -0.76 -38.72
CA THR A 234 -0.35 -1.80 -38.97
C THR A 234 -0.78 -2.74 -40.10
N ASP A 235 -2.04 -3.18 -40.10
CA ASP A 235 -2.60 -4.02 -41.15
C ASP A 235 -2.63 -3.33 -42.51
N ARG A 236 -2.94 -2.02 -42.57
CA ARG A 236 -2.88 -1.25 -43.80
C ARG A 236 -1.46 -1.13 -44.37
N GLN A 237 -0.46 -0.90 -43.52
CA GLN A 237 0.93 -0.82 -43.94
C GLN A 237 1.48 -2.18 -44.41
N THR A 238 1.10 -3.25 -43.74
CA THR A 238 1.49 -4.62 -44.10
C THR A 238 0.84 -5.05 -45.44
N PHE A 239 -0.45 -4.74 -45.63
CA PHE A 239 -1.18 -5.02 -46.85
C PHE A 239 -0.59 -4.29 -48.07
N LEU A 240 -0.14 -3.04 -47.91
CA LEU A 240 0.53 -2.26 -48.98
C LEU A 240 1.92 -2.76 -49.31
N LYS A 241 2.64 -3.36 -48.36
CA LYS A 241 3.96 -3.98 -48.62
C LYS A 241 3.91 -5.34 -49.32
N VAL A 242 2.85 -6.11 -49.08
CA VAL A 242 2.72 -7.48 -49.65
C VAL A 242 2.18 -7.44 -51.08
N ASN A 243 1.41 -6.40 -51.47
CA ASN A 243 0.79 -6.34 -52.81
C ASN A 243 1.52 -5.51 -53.86
N GLY A 244 2.79 -5.18 -53.63
CA GLY A 244 3.74 -4.83 -54.72
C GLY A 244 3.27 -3.81 -55.73
N TYR A 245 2.63 -2.67 -55.33
CA TYR A 245 2.39 -1.56 -56.25
C TYR A 245 3.62 -0.63 -56.28
N HIS A 246 4.60 -0.95 -57.12
CA HIS A 246 5.51 0.07 -57.66
C HIS A 246 4.72 0.87 -58.69
N LYS A 247 4.48 2.14 -58.42
CA LYS A 247 4.16 3.10 -59.46
C LYS A 247 5.45 3.75 -59.99
N LEU A 248 5.60 3.67 -61.27
CA LEU A 248 6.46 4.49 -62.11
C LEU A 248 6.35 5.99 -61.80
#